data_7d9275c43514deb330e5ae0fd7e6d53a
#
_entry.id   7d9275c43514deb330e5ae0fd7e6d53a
#
_cell.length_a   1.000
_cell.length_b   1.000
_cell.length_c   1.000
_cell.angle_alpha   90.00
_cell.angle_beta   90.00
_cell.angle_gamma   90.00
#
_symmetry.space_group_name_H-M   'P 1'
#
loop_
_entity.id
_entity.type
_entity.pdbx_description
1 polymer ?
#
loop_
_entity_poly.entity_id
_entity_poly.type
_entity_poly.pdbx_seq_one_letter_code
_entity_poly.pdbx_strand_id
1 'polypeptide(L)'
;MILTRSLATLGLIGTLVFAPAAIAALKVGAKAPDFSAPAYLAGEPFTFKLADALKKGPVVVYFFPAAHTSGCNVEAHLFSEAIDKFKAQHATVIGVTAGKTDELADFSKETEHCGGKFAVAADAGARIAKKYDALLKLKPGWSDRTSYVIDSSGKIVHVYSALSPNQHVKETLDAVSALATK
;
A
#
# COMPACT_ATOMS: atom_id res chain seq x y z
N MET A 1 1.51 -77.43 -16.48
CA MET A 1 0.69 -76.67 -15.54
C MET A 1 1.55 -75.48 -15.10
N ILE A 2 1.44 -74.31 -15.83
CA ILE A 2 2.28 -73.15 -15.65
C ILE A 2 1.34 -72.04 -15.17
N LEU A 3 1.54 -71.58 -13.90
CA LEU A 3 0.82 -70.41 -13.32
C LEU A 3 1.53 -69.15 -13.72
N THR A 4 0.89 -68.32 -14.53
CA THR A 4 1.28 -66.96 -14.81
C THR A 4 0.76 -65.99 -13.71
N ARG A 5 1.66 -65.37 -12.95
CA ARG A 5 1.34 -64.31 -11.98
C ARG A 5 1.35 -62.98 -12.72
N SER A 6 0.18 -62.34 -12.85
CA SER A 6 0.06 -60.96 -13.31
C SER A 6 0.41 -60.02 -12.16
N LEU A 7 1.44 -59.19 -12.30
CA LEU A 7 1.69 -58.04 -11.44
C LEU A 7 0.86 -56.84 -11.94
N ALA A 8 -0.11 -56.42 -11.13
CA ALA A 8 -0.79 -55.15 -11.35
C ALA A 8 0.05 -54.00 -10.74
N THR A 9 0.62 -53.17 -11.58
CA THR A 9 1.28 -51.91 -11.18
C THR A 9 0.22 -50.82 -10.96
N LEU A 10 0.02 -50.47 -9.69
CA LEU A 10 -0.86 -49.36 -9.28
C LEU A 10 -0.10 -48.04 -9.48
N GLY A 11 -0.42 -47.31 -10.55
CA GLY A 11 0.13 -45.98 -10.82
C GLY A 11 -0.47 -44.92 -9.89
N LEU A 12 0.32 -44.39 -9.00
CA LEU A 12 -0.04 -43.25 -8.13
C LEU A 12 -0.02 -41.94 -8.94
N ILE A 13 -1.17 -41.51 -9.40
CA ILE A 13 -1.31 -40.19 -10.07
C ILE A 13 -1.32 -39.12 -8.99
N GLY A 14 -0.16 -38.47 -8.76
CA GLY A 14 -0.04 -37.32 -7.89
C GLY A 14 -0.72 -36.10 -8.54
N THR A 15 -1.88 -35.70 -8.03
CA THR A 15 -2.51 -34.42 -8.38
C THR A 15 -1.70 -33.27 -7.80
N LEU A 16 -0.96 -32.56 -8.66
CA LEU A 16 -0.30 -31.33 -8.31
C LEU A 16 -1.38 -30.26 -8.07
N VAL A 17 -1.70 -29.97 -6.81
CA VAL A 17 -2.59 -28.87 -6.44
C VAL A 17 -1.82 -27.57 -6.63
N PHE A 18 -2.04 -26.88 -7.76
CA PHE A 18 -1.63 -25.49 -7.93
C PHE A 18 -2.46 -24.62 -6.99
N ALA A 19 -1.92 -24.28 -5.82
CA ALA A 19 -2.47 -23.19 -5.03
C ALA A 19 -2.29 -21.89 -5.82
N PRO A 20 -3.37 -21.07 -6.03
CA PRO A 20 -3.21 -19.77 -6.63
C PRO A 20 -2.26 -18.96 -5.74
N ALA A 21 -1.18 -18.45 -6.33
CA ALA A 21 -0.32 -17.49 -5.66
C ALA A 21 -1.17 -16.26 -5.35
N ALA A 22 -1.66 -16.16 -4.13
CA ALA A 22 -2.33 -14.98 -3.63
C ALA A 22 -1.39 -13.78 -3.85
N ILE A 23 -1.92 -12.69 -4.36
CA ILE A 23 -1.24 -11.39 -4.42
C ILE A 23 -1.14 -10.98 -2.95
N ALA A 24 0.00 -11.22 -2.35
CA ALA A 24 0.11 -11.07 -0.92
C ALA A 24 0.72 -9.72 -0.60
N ALA A 25 -0.15 -8.71 -0.44
CA ALA A 25 0.21 -7.56 0.41
C ALA A 25 0.75 -8.08 1.76
N LEU A 26 1.62 -7.32 2.40
CA LEU A 26 2.12 -7.68 3.73
C LEU A 26 0.95 -7.90 4.70
N LYS A 27 1.06 -8.91 5.54
CA LYS A 27 -0.02 -9.32 6.43
C LYS A 27 -0.14 -8.42 7.65
N VAL A 28 -1.36 -8.26 8.15
CA VAL A 28 -1.63 -7.70 9.49
C VAL A 28 -0.81 -8.45 10.54
N GLY A 29 -0.19 -7.70 11.46
CA GLY A 29 0.72 -8.22 12.48
C GLY A 29 2.20 -8.20 12.09
N ALA A 30 2.53 -8.09 10.80
CA ALA A 30 3.92 -7.97 10.36
C ALA A 30 4.51 -6.60 10.74
N LYS A 31 5.83 -6.55 10.91
CA LYS A 31 6.57 -5.28 11.02
C LYS A 31 6.62 -4.61 9.65
N ALA A 32 6.22 -3.34 9.61
CA ALA A 32 6.33 -2.53 8.40
C ALA A 32 7.81 -2.31 8.04
N PRO A 33 8.22 -2.54 6.79
CA PRO A 33 9.56 -2.19 6.33
C PRO A 33 9.80 -0.69 6.46
N ASP A 34 10.84 -0.29 7.17
CA ASP A 34 11.21 1.12 7.25
C ASP A 34 11.69 1.66 5.92
N PHE A 35 11.38 2.94 5.67
CA PHE A 35 11.83 3.63 4.46
C PHE A 35 12.01 5.13 4.67
N SER A 36 12.85 5.68 3.81
CA SER A 36 13.01 7.12 3.60
C SER A 36 12.90 7.39 2.10
N ALA A 37 12.17 8.45 1.73
CA ALA A 37 11.94 8.79 0.33
C ALA A 37 11.85 10.31 0.13
N PRO A 38 12.28 10.83 -1.04
CA PRO A 38 11.92 12.18 -1.47
C PRO A 38 10.41 12.32 -1.52
N ALA A 39 9.88 13.41 -0.98
CA ALA A 39 8.46 13.65 -0.90
C ALA A 39 8.14 15.13 -1.12
N TYR A 40 6.87 15.41 -1.40
CA TYR A 40 6.37 16.76 -1.61
C TYR A 40 5.13 17.00 -0.76
N LEU A 41 5.07 18.16 -0.12
CA LEU A 41 3.90 18.65 0.61
C LEU A 41 3.61 20.08 0.14
N ALA A 42 2.44 20.33 -0.41
CA ALA A 42 2.06 21.62 -0.96
C ALA A 42 3.05 22.16 -2.03
N GLY A 43 3.65 21.25 -2.82
CA GLY A 43 4.66 21.56 -3.82
C GLY A 43 6.10 21.61 -3.29
N GLU A 44 6.29 21.73 -1.97
CA GLU A 44 7.60 21.87 -1.34
C GLU A 44 8.28 20.51 -1.12
N PRO A 45 9.54 20.35 -1.56
CA PRO A 45 10.27 19.10 -1.42
C PRO A 45 10.81 18.91 0.00
N PHE A 46 10.77 17.66 0.47
CA PHE A 46 11.43 17.25 1.71
C PHE A 46 11.76 15.76 1.67
N THR A 47 12.40 15.25 2.71
CA THR A 47 12.61 13.79 2.88
C THR A 47 11.64 13.25 3.91
N PHE A 48 10.72 12.39 3.48
CA PHE A 48 9.87 11.65 4.41
C PHE A 48 10.65 10.46 5.00
N LYS A 49 10.51 10.25 6.31
CA LYS A 49 11.04 9.09 7.03
C LYS A 49 9.93 8.44 7.84
N LEU A 50 9.62 7.17 7.55
CA LEU A 50 8.56 6.45 8.26
C LEU A 50 8.83 6.38 9.77
N ALA A 51 10.06 6.08 10.17
CA ALA A 51 10.43 6.00 11.58
C ALA A 51 10.18 7.31 12.36
N ASP A 52 10.36 8.49 11.71
CA ASP A 52 10.09 9.78 12.35
C ASP A 52 8.59 10.09 12.41
N ALA A 53 7.83 9.67 11.42
CA ALA A 53 6.37 9.82 11.42
C ALA A 53 5.72 8.94 12.51
N LEU A 54 6.18 7.71 12.70
CA LEU A 54 5.68 6.77 13.71
C LEU A 54 5.88 7.27 15.16
N LYS A 55 6.89 8.12 15.41
CA LYS A 55 7.08 8.77 16.73
C LYS A 55 5.94 9.74 17.07
N LYS A 56 5.21 10.23 16.08
CA LYS A 56 4.11 11.19 16.24
C LYS A 56 2.74 10.52 16.35
N GLY A 57 2.62 9.26 15.92
CA GLY A 57 1.38 8.49 15.94
C GLY A 57 1.32 7.45 14.80
N PRO A 58 0.13 6.87 14.57
CA PRO A 58 -0.07 5.93 13.48
C PRO A 58 0.21 6.56 12.10
N VAL A 59 0.63 5.72 11.14
CA VAL A 59 0.88 6.17 9.76
C VAL A 59 0.03 5.36 8.79
N VAL A 60 -0.70 6.06 7.93
CA VAL A 60 -1.34 5.49 6.75
C VAL A 60 -0.40 5.66 5.58
N VAL A 61 0.09 4.54 5.05
CA VAL A 61 0.89 4.50 3.82
C VAL A 61 -0.01 3.94 2.73
N TYR A 62 -0.41 4.76 1.74
CA TYR A 62 -1.14 4.28 0.60
C TYR A 62 -0.28 4.31 -0.66
N PHE A 63 -0.13 3.16 -1.29
CA PHE A 63 0.50 3.03 -2.60
C PHE A 63 -0.52 3.30 -3.69
N PHE A 64 -0.12 4.03 -4.72
CA PHE A 64 -0.96 4.32 -5.88
C PHE A 64 -0.16 4.23 -7.18
N PRO A 65 -0.79 3.87 -8.32
CA PRO A 65 -0.10 3.63 -9.59
C PRO A 65 0.69 4.81 -10.12
N ALA A 66 0.08 5.98 -10.29
CA ALA A 66 0.76 7.17 -10.80
C ALA A 66 -0.05 8.45 -10.56
N ALA A 67 0.65 9.56 -10.36
CA ALA A 67 0.07 10.90 -10.34
C ALA A 67 -0.71 11.19 -11.64
N HIS A 68 -1.70 12.08 -11.57
CA HIS A 68 -2.52 12.56 -12.69
C HIS A 68 -3.18 11.44 -13.54
N THR A 69 -3.56 10.33 -12.88
CA THR A 69 -4.43 9.32 -13.46
C THR A 69 -5.79 9.34 -12.77
N SER A 70 -6.88 9.10 -13.48
CA SER A 70 -8.24 9.33 -13.00
C SER A 70 -8.53 8.69 -11.63
N GLY A 71 -8.20 7.41 -11.43
CA GLY A 71 -8.41 6.73 -10.16
C GLY A 71 -7.49 7.22 -9.03
N CYS A 72 -6.26 7.66 -9.34
CA CYS A 72 -5.35 8.18 -8.34
C CYS A 72 -5.72 9.61 -7.93
N ASN A 73 -6.25 10.41 -8.85
CA ASN A 73 -6.78 11.74 -8.56
C ASN A 73 -7.97 11.63 -7.59
N VAL A 74 -8.91 10.72 -7.85
CA VAL A 74 -10.04 10.46 -6.96
C VAL A 74 -9.58 10.02 -5.58
N GLU A 75 -8.63 9.09 -5.49
CA GLU A 75 -8.11 8.61 -4.20
C GLU A 75 -7.45 9.73 -3.39
N ALA A 76 -6.57 10.50 -4.03
CA ALA A 76 -5.90 11.63 -3.40
C ALA A 76 -6.90 12.69 -2.91
N HIS A 77 -7.93 13.00 -3.71
CA HIS A 77 -9.00 13.92 -3.33
C HIS A 77 -9.77 13.42 -2.11
N LEU A 78 -10.16 12.14 -2.10
CA LEU A 78 -10.87 11.54 -0.95
C LEU A 78 -10.02 11.56 0.33
N PHE A 79 -8.71 11.30 0.24
CA PHE A 79 -7.79 11.47 1.39
C PHE A 79 -7.71 12.93 1.82
N SER A 80 -7.64 13.87 0.87
CA SER A 80 -7.61 15.31 1.14
C SER A 80 -8.85 15.80 1.88
N GLU A 81 -10.04 15.32 1.53
CA GLU A 81 -11.29 15.63 2.24
C GLU A 81 -11.33 15.05 3.66
N ALA A 82 -10.74 13.86 3.86
CA ALA A 82 -10.75 13.18 5.14
C ALA A 82 -9.56 13.54 6.05
N ILE A 83 -8.59 14.33 5.58
CA ILE A 83 -7.30 14.51 6.26
C ILE A 83 -7.42 15.01 7.70
N ASP A 84 -8.38 15.88 7.99
CA ASP A 84 -8.57 16.43 9.33
C ASP A 84 -9.07 15.36 10.32
N LYS A 85 -9.79 14.34 9.83
CA LYS A 85 -10.21 13.19 10.65
C LYS A 85 -9.01 12.31 11.03
N PHE A 86 -8.04 12.15 10.12
CA PHE A 86 -6.78 11.46 10.43
C PHE A 86 -5.92 12.26 11.40
N LYS A 87 -5.77 13.57 11.17
CA LYS A 87 -5.02 14.48 12.07
C LYS A 87 -5.60 14.53 13.48
N ALA A 88 -6.93 14.54 13.62
CA ALA A 88 -7.60 14.51 14.92
C ALA A 88 -7.26 13.24 15.74
N GLN A 89 -6.81 12.18 15.08
CA GLN A 89 -6.37 10.93 15.69
C GLN A 89 -4.83 10.81 15.69
N HIS A 90 -4.11 11.91 15.52
CA HIS A 90 -2.65 11.97 15.43
C HIS A 90 -2.05 11.09 14.32
N ALA A 91 -2.85 10.69 13.34
CA ALA A 91 -2.39 9.85 12.23
C ALA A 91 -1.80 10.69 11.09
N THR A 92 -0.66 10.24 10.57
CA THR A 92 -0.03 10.80 9.37
C THR A 92 -0.49 10.01 8.15
N VAL A 93 -0.87 10.72 7.07
CA VAL A 93 -1.14 10.10 5.76
C VAL A 93 -0.01 10.43 4.81
N ILE A 94 0.50 9.43 4.09
CA ILE A 94 1.51 9.56 3.03
C ILE A 94 1.12 8.70 1.82
N GLY A 95 1.03 9.32 0.65
CA GLY A 95 0.93 8.60 -0.62
C GLY A 95 2.31 8.20 -1.12
N VAL A 96 2.46 7.02 -1.71
CA VAL A 96 3.72 6.53 -2.26
C VAL A 96 3.49 5.99 -3.66
N THR A 97 4.25 6.48 -4.64
CA THR A 97 4.15 5.98 -6.01
C THR A 97 5.51 5.81 -6.67
N ALA A 98 5.58 4.80 -7.54
CA ALA A 98 6.71 4.60 -8.45
C ALA A 98 6.44 5.14 -9.86
N GLY A 99 5.20 5.51 -10.17
CA GLY A 99 4.82 6.02 -11.48
C GLY A 99 4.72 7.55 -11.51
N LYS A 100 5.25 8.19 -12.56
CA LYS A 100 5.23 9.64 -12.78
C LYS A 100 5.72 10.44 -11.57
N THR A 101 6.87 10.06 -11.04
CA THR A 101 7.44 10.65 -9.82
C THR A 101 7.89 12.09 -9.98
N ASP A 102 8.11 12.55 -11.21
CA ASP A 102 8.43 13.92 -11.61
C ASP A 102 7.22 14.89 -11.52
N GLU A 103 5.99 14.37 -11.51
CA GLU A 103 4.76 15.16 -11.40
C GLU A 103 4.31 15.40 -9.94
N LEU A 104 5.01 14.85 -8.93
CA LEU A 104 4.53 14.84 -7.54
C LEU A 104 4.51 16.20 -6.85
N ALA A 105 5.37 17.12 -7.23
CA ALA A 105 5.35 18.47 -6.70
C ALA A 105 4.01 19.16 -7.01
N ASP A 106 3.60 19.13 -8.27
CA ASP A 106 2.32 19.70 -8.72
C ASP A 106 1.14 18.92 -8.14
N PHE A 107 1.15 17.58 -8.22
CA PHE A 107 0.11 16.73 -7.66
C PHE A 107 -0.15 16.99 -6.17
N SER A 108 0.92 17.28 -5.38
CA SER A 108 0.80 17.51 -3.94
C SER A 108 0.08 18.82 -3.60
N LYS A 109 0.17 19.85 -4.44
CA LYS A 109 -0.41 21.18 -4.17
C LYS A 109 -1.77 21.43 -4.79
N GLU A 110 -2.11 20.69 -5.88
CA GLU A 110 -3.36 20.89 -6.62
C GLU A 110 -4.59 20.54 -5.79
N THR A 111 -5.56 21.46 -5.79
CA THR A 111 -6.77 21.39 -4.95
C THR A 111 -7.64 20.17 -5.28
N GLU A 112 -7.67 19.77 -6.55
CA GLU A 112 -8.41 18.61 -7.06
C GLU A 112 -7.79 17.27 -6.63
N HIS A 113 -6.60 17.30 -6.03
CA HIS A 113 -5.85 16.11 -5.61
C HIS A 113 -5.52 16.16 -4.13
N CYS A 114 -4.25 16.38 -3.77
CA CYS A 114 -3.83 16.42 -2.36
C CYS A 114 -4.17 17.73 -1.65
N GLY A 115 -4.37 18.83 -2.40
CA GLY A 115 -4.73 20.15 -1.87
C GLY A 115 -3.71 20.72 -0.89
N GLY A 116 -2.45 20.32 -0.96
CA GLY A 116 -1.43 20.71 0.00
C GLY A 116 -1.60 20.16 1.41
N LYS A 117 -2.52 19.23 1.65
CA LYS A 117 -2.93 18.83 3.00
C LYS A 117 -2.16 17.64 3.56
N PHE A 118 -1.61 16.81 2.70
CA PHE A 118 -0.76 15.65 3.04
C PHE A 118 0.32 15.43 1.98
N ALA A 119 1.34 14.67 2.34
CA ALA A 119 2.50 14.47 1.48
C ALA A 119 2.35 13.29 0.53
N VAL A 120 3.07 13.38 -0.61
CA VAL A 120 3.26 12.27 -1.55
C VAL A 120 4.75 12.03 -1.77
N ALA A 121 5.17 10.77 -1.77
CA ALA A 121 6.56 10.34 -1.86
C ALA A 121 6.87 9.62 -3.18
N ALA A 122 8.06 9.88 -3.70
CA ALA A 122 8.60 9.25 -4.89
C ALA A 122 9.33 7.95 -4.54
N ASP A 123 8.87 6.84 -5.09
CA ASP A 123 9.52 5.53 -5.00
C ASP A 123 10.20 5.15 -6.32
N ALA A 124 11.24 5.90 -6.70
CA ALA A 124 11.98 5.63 -7.93
C ALA A 124 12.47 4.17 -8.00
N GLY A 125 12.03 3.46 -9.03
CA GLY A 125 12.34 2.05 -9.24
C GLY A 125 11.52 1.09 -8.37
N ALA A 126 10.42 1.53 -7.77
CA ALA A 126 9.45 0.72 -7.03
C ALA A 126 10.07 -0.12 -5.88
N ARG A 127 11.12 0.41 -5.25
CA ARG A 127 11.87 -0.32 -4.20
C ARG A 127 11.11 -0.42 -2.89
N ILE A 128 10.34 0.62 -2.55
CA ILE A 128 9.49 0.64 -1.36
C ILE A 128 8.27 -0.24 -1.63
N ALA A 129 7.59 -0.05 -2.76
CA ALA A 129 6.45 -0.87 -3.18
C ALA A 129 6.80 -2.37 -3.19
N LYS A 130 8.00 -2.73 -3.66
CA LYS A 130 8.50 -4.12 -3.62
C LYS A 130 8.61 -4.66 -2.20
N LYS A 131 9.14 -3.88 -1.24
CA LYS A 131 9.25 -4.30 0.17
C LYS A 131 7.88 -4.48 0.84
N TYR A 132 6.87 -3.77 0.36
CA TYR A 132 5.50 -3.81 0.86
C TYR A 132 4.59 -4.77 0.09
N ASP A 133 5.14 -5.55 -0.86
CA ASP A 133 4.35 -6.40 -1.78
C ASP A 133 3.21 -5.62 -2.49
N ALA A 134 3.47 -4.34 -2.79
CA ALA A 134 2.55 -3.41 -3.43
C ALA A 134 2.98 -3.06 -4.87
N LEU A 135 3.48 -4.05 -5.63
CA LEU A 135 3.82 -3.89 -7.04
C LEU A 135 2.63 -4.19 -7.94
N LEU A 136 2.40 -3.32 -8.93
CA LEU A 136 1.37 -3.53 -9.95
C LEU A 136 1.82 -4.61 -10.93
N LYS A 137 1.21 -5.80 -10.85
CA LYS A 137 1.57 -6.96 -11.68
C LYS A 137 1.45 -6.70 -13.19
N LEU A 138 0.43 -5.94 -13.59
CA LEU A 138 0.16 -5.65 -15.00
C LEU A 138 1.09 -4.58 -15.58
N LYS A 139 1.81 -3.83 -14.74
CA LYS A 139 2.75 -2.80 -15.16
C LYS A 139 3.99 -2.83 -14.26
N PRO A 140 4.99 -3.65 -14.60
CA PRO A 140 6.23 -3.75 -13.83
C PRO A 140 6.87 -2.37 -13.59
N GLY A 141 7.38 -2.14 -12.39
CA GLY A 141 7.98 -0.86 -11.99
C GLY A 141 6.99 0.19 -11.51
N TRP A 142 5.68 -0.11 -11.47
CA TRP A 142 4.65 0.74 -10.89
C TRP A 142 4.13 0.15 -9.57
N SER A 143 3.66 1.03 -8.69
CA SER A 143 2.95 0.62 -7.48
C SER A 143 1.55 0.12 -7.80
N ASP A 144 1.06 -0.85 -7.05
CA ASP A 144 -0.36 -1.23 -7.02
C ASP A 144 -1.13 -0.26 -6.13
N ARG A 145 -2.47 -0.41 -6.06
CA ARG A 145 -3.30 0.37 -5.13
C ARG A 145 -3.51 -0.45 -3.85
N THR A 146 -2.71 -0.15 -2.85
CA THR A 146 -2.71 -0.86 -1.56
C THR A 146 -2.45 0.12 -0.43
N SER A 147 -3.30 0.12 0.58
CA SER A 147 -3.18 0.97 1.76
C SER A 147 -2.87 0.15 3.00
N TYR A 148 -1.94 0.65 3.80
CA TYR A 148 -1.52 0.08 5.07
C TYR A 148 -1.78 1.07 6.21
N VAL A 149 -2.27 0.59 7.33
CA VAL A 149 -2.25 1.32 8.60
C VAL A 149 -1.18 0.69 9.48
N ILE A 150 -0.25 1.52 9.92
CA ILE A 150 0.90 1.13 10.74
C ILE A 150 0.76 1.84 12.09
N ASP A 151 0.76 1.09 13.19
CA ASP A 151 0.73 1.67 14.53
C ASP A 151 2.08 2.30 14.91
N SER A 152 2.11 3.06 16.01
CA SER A 152 3.32 3.74 16.50
C SER A 152 4.47 2.79 16.86
N SER A 153 4.21 1.49 17.04
CA SER A 153 5.24 0.46 17.25
C SER A 153 5.87 -0.03 15.94
N GLY A 154 5.32 0.40 14.79
CA GLY A 154 5.75 -0.04 13.46
C GLY A 154 5.12 -1.35 13.01
N LYS A 155 4.04 -1.81 13.64
CA LYS A 155 3.29 -3.00 13.25
C LYS A 155 2.17 -2.63 12.29
N ILE A 156 2.00 -3.39 11.21
CA ILE A 156 0.87 -3.27 10.30
C ILE A 156 -0.38 -3.78 11.03
N VAL A 157 -1.38 -2.92 11.21
CA VAL A 157 -2.65 -3.25 11.89
C VAL A 157 -3.80 -3.41 10.92
N HIS A 158 -3.69 -2.88 9.71
CA HIS A 158 -4.69 -3.03 8.67
C HIS A 158 -4.03 -2.98 7.29
N VAL A 159 -4.62 -3.70 6.34
CA VAL A 159 -4.24 -3.72 4.92
C VAL A 159 -5.49 -3.76 4.07
N TYR A 160 -5.57 -2.88 3.09
CA TYR A 160 -6.61 -2.90 2.08
C TYR A 160 -6.00 -2.77 0.68
N SER A 161 -6.31 -3.69 -0.22
CA SER A 161 -5.79 -3.72 -1.60
C SER A 161 -6.94 -3.90 -2.58
N ALA A 162 -7.18 -2.89 -3.41
CA ALA A 162 -8.18 -2.89 -4.46
C ALA A 162 -7.85 -1.83 -5.51
N LEU A 163 -8.07 -2.11 -6.79
CA LEU A 163 -7.83 -1.11 -7.85
C LEU A 163 -8.82 0.06 -7.79
N SER A 164 -10.04 -0.16 -7.26
CA SER A 164 -11.03 0.90 -7.03
C SER A 164 -10.56 1.84 -5.92
N PRO A 165 -10.56 3.18 -6.11
CA PRO A 165 -10.08 4.13 -5.10
C PRO A 165 -11.05 4.35 -3.93
N ASN A 166 -12.32 3.99 -4.08
CA ASN A 166 -13.42 4.53 -3.27
C ASN A 166 -13.43 4.11 -1.81
N GLN A 167 -12.84 2.95 -1.45
CA GLN A 167 -12.90 2.41 -0.09
C GLN A 167 -11.62 2.63 0.73
N HIS A 168 -10.50 3.00 0.10
CA HIS A 168 -9.20 3.12 0.77
C HIS A 168 -9.22 4.07 1.97
N VAL A 169 -9.91 5.22 1.83
CA VAL A 169 -10.03 6.20 2.92
C VAL A 169 -10.87 5.64 4.07
N LYS A 170 -12.03 5.06 3.76
CA LYS A 170 -12.91 4.48 4.79
C LYS A 170 -12.20 3.37 5.56
N GLU A 171 -11.62 2.41 4.86
CA GLU A 171 -10.92 1.27 5.44
C GLU A 171 -9.76 1.70 6.36
N THR A 172 -8.98 2.67 5.92
CA THR A 172 -7.84 3.16 6.70
C THR A 172 -8.27 4.04 7.87
N LEU A 173 -9.31 4.87 7.71
CA LEU A 173 -9.83 5.71 8.79
C LEU A 173 -10.47 4.88 9.91
N ASP A 174 -11.26 3.86 9.56
CA ASP A 174 -11.86 2.94 10.52
C ASP A 174 -10.76 2.21 11.32
N ALA A 175 -9.69 1.77 10.64
CA ALA A 175 -8.57 1.10 11.29
C ALA A 175 -7.79 2.03 12.23
N VAL A 176 -7.56 3.29 11.84
CA VAL A 176 -6.94 4.31 12.71
C VAL A 176 -7.83 4.57 13.93
N SER A 177 -9.15 4.71 13.72
CA SER A 177 -10.10 4.94 14.81
C SER A 177 -10.12 3.79 15.82
N ALA A 178 -9.96 2.55 15.37
CA ALA A 178 -9.86 1.37 16.24
C ALA A 178 -8.58 1.33 17.10
N LEU A 179 -7.52 2.07 16.72
CA LEU A 179 -6.31 2.20 17.55
C LEU A 179 -6.52 3.16 18.72
N ALA A 180 -7.31 4.23 18.54
CA ALA A 180 -7.57 5.24 19.56
C ALA A 180 -8.46 4.71 20.72
N THR A 181 -9.15 3.58 20.51
CA THR A 181 -10.07 2.97 21.49
C THR A 181 -9.42 1.87 22.34
N LYS A 182 -8.13 1.59 22.14
CA LYS A 182 -7.34 0.60 22.90
C LYS A 182 -6.43 1.28 23.92
#